data_3e448e75870fb25585b79ad1228b235c
#
_entry.id   3e448e75870fb25585b79ad1228b235c
#
_cell.length_a   1.000
_cell.length_b   1.000
_cell.length_c   1.000
_cell.angle_alpha   90.00
_cell.angle_beta   90.00
_cell.angle_gamma   90.00
#
_symmetry.space_group_name_H-M   'P 1'
#
loop_
_entity.id
_entity.type
_entity.pdbx_description
1 polymer ?
#
loop_
_entity_poly.entity_id
_entity_poly.type
_entity_poly.pdbx_seq_one_letter_code
_entity_poly.pdbx_strand_id
1 'polypeptide(L)'
;MDGELLLQIAVDLGVDTPDFIPSVATFKNELKSSYTTSYQTFEKALKEIYDHPDIAVGLINSALESIVKELGKDTRLREHFESKGTLYDLIQSLLKSLELFPSSDVPLEIKNIGSGLLKIMKSIEDLRSTKTKMHGLSSEDYMVTDTLLAQFVVNASSTIGLFLINYYKFRYPPAGNDTLLTDDLPF
;
A
#
# COMPACT_ATOMS: atom_id res chain seq x y z
N MET A 1 5.37 30.99 0.05
CA MET A 1 5.73 29.82 -0.78
C MET A 1 5.17 28.61 -0.07
N ASP A 2 4.37 27.83 -0.75
CA ASP A 2 3.67 26.68 -0.14
C ASP A 2 4.69 25.59 0.21
N GLY A 3 4.63 25.03 1.43
CA GLY A 3 5.57 24.01 1.90
C GLY A 3 5.50 22.71 1.05
N GLU A 4 4.33 22.40 0.51
CA GLU A 4 4.16 21.29 -0.44
C GLU A 4 4.94 21.50 -1.74
N LEU A 5 4.94 22.71 -2.28
CA LEU A 5 5.67 23.03 -3.51
C LEU A 5 7.19 22.92 -3.29
N LEU A 6 7.68 23.35 -2.13
CA LEU A 6 9.10 23.23 -1.77
C LEU A 6 9.52 21.76 -1.64
N LEU A 7 8.67 20.93 -1.02
CA LEU A 7 8.94 19.50 -0.89
C LEU A 7 8.96 18.81 -2.26
N GLN A 8 8.02 19.16 -3.15
CA GLN A 8 7.98 18.62 -4.50
C GLN A 8 9.23 19.00 -5.31
N ILE A 9 9.68 20.26 -5.22
CA ILE A 9 10.91 20.72 -5.87
C ILE A 9 12.14 19.98 -5.33
N ALA A 10 12.22 19.74 -4.00
CA ALA A 10 13.31 18.98 -3.39
C ALA A 10 13.36 17.54 -3.91
N VAL A 11 12.21 16.87 -3.98
CA VAL A 11 12.09 15.50 -4.54
C VAL A 11 12.50 15.47 -6.01
N ASP A 12 12.04 16.42 -6.81
CA ASP A 12 12.34 16.50 -8.25
C ASP A 12 13.83 16.81 -8.53
N LEU A 13 14.49 17.49 -7.62
CA LEU A 13 15.92 17.79 -7.68
C LEU A 13 16.83 16.70 -7.10
N GLY A 14 16.25 15.61 -6.57
CA GLY A 14 17.02 14.52 -5.95
C GLY A 14 17.76 14.95 -4.67
N VAL A 15 17.28 16.01 -4.01
CA VAL A 15 17.82 16.43 -2.72
C VAL A 15 17.39 15.40 -1.68
N ASP A 16 18.34 14.96 -0.84
CA ASP A 16 18.04 14.10 0.31
C ASP A 16 16.94 14.76 1.14
N THR A 17 15.78 14.12 1.11
CA THR A 17 14.59 14.67 1.75
C THR A 17 14.62 14.29 3.23
N PRO A 18 14.19 15.20 4.12
CA PRO A 18 14.15 14.91 5.54
C PRO A 18 13.28 13.66 5.83
N ASP A 19 13.61 12.90 6.87
CA ASP A 19 12.93 11.65 7.29
C ASP A 19 11.42 11.77 7.54
N PHE A 20 10.86 12.97 7.50
CA PHE A 20 9.43 13.24 7.67
C PHE A 20 8.62 13.34 6.35
N ILE A 21 9.14 12.86 5.20
CA ILE A 21 8.34 12.86 3.97
C ILE A 21 7.05 12.09 4.20
N PRO A 22 5.89 12.70 3.90
CA PRO A 22 4.62 12.00 4.02
C PRO A 22 4.62 10.72 3.19
N SER A 23 4.30 9.60 3.81
CA SER A 23 4.23 8.28 3.14
C SER A 23 3.38 8.31 1.87
N VAL A 24 2.36 9.17 1.81
CA VAL A 24 1.49 9.39 0.65
C VAL A 24 2.26 9.90 -0.56
N ALA A 25 3.12 10.92 -0.41
CA ALA A 25 3.89 11.48 -1.53
C ALA A 25 4.92 10.47 -2.05
N THR A 26 5.64 9.82 -1.14
CA THR A 26 6.61 8.77 -1.48
C THR A 26 5.94 7.60 -2.18
N PHE A 27 4.79 7.15 -1.68
CA PHE A 27 4.01 6.08 -2.30
C PHE A 27 3.52 6.46 -3.70
N LYS A 28 2.99 7.69 -3.86
CA LYS A 28 2.57 8.21 -5.17
C LYS A 28 3.71 8.18 -6.18
N ASN A 29 4.92 8.63 -5.79
CA ASN A 29 6.09 8.63 -6.65
C ASN A 29 6.54 7.21 -7.01
N GLU A 30 6.51 6.29 -6.05
CA GLU A 30 6.80 4.88 -6.28
C GLU A 30 5.82 4.25 -7.29
N LEU A 31 4.52 4.53 -7.14
CA LEU A 31 3.50 4.06 -8.07
C LEU A 31 3.70 4.63 -9.48
N LYS A 32 4.03 5.91 -9.59
CA LYS A 32 4.26 6.60 -10.87
C LYS A 32 5.39 5.95 -11.66
N SER A 33 6.44 5.51 -10.97
CA SER A 33 7.62 4.92 -11.62
C SER A 33 7.39 3.51 -12.17
N SER A 34 6.53 2.70 -11.52
CA SER A 34 6.51 1.25 -11.78
C SER A 34 5.10 0.63 -11.88
N TYR A 35 4.05 1.34 -11.44
CA TYR A 35 2.69 0.77 -11.28
C TYR A 35 1.61 1.69 -11.86
N THR A 36 1.61 1.91 -13.18
CA THR A 36 0.79 2.92 -13.87
C THR A 36 -0.71 2.83 -13.53
N THR A 37 -1.30 1.63 -13.53
CA THR A 37 -2.74 1.44 -13.22
C THR A 37 -3.05 1.82 -11.77
N SER A 38 -2.21 1.37 -10.85
CA SER A 38 -2.35 1.70 -9.41
C SER A 38 -2.13 3.19 -9.18
N TYR A 39 -1.17 3.80 -9.86
CA TYR A 39 -0.93 5.24 -9.81
C TYR A 39 -2.16 6.06 -10.21
N GLN A 40 -2.77 5.72 -11.36
CA GLN A 40 -3.96 6.43 -11.84
C GLN A 40 -5.14 6.31 -10.88
N THR A 41 -5.33 5.13 -10.29
CA THR A 41 -6.40 4.88 -9.31
C THR A 41 -6.13 5.63 -8.00
N PHE A 42 -4.88 5.60 -7.52
CA PHE A 42 -4.45 6.32 -6.33
C PHE A 42 -4.57 7.83 -6.49
N GLU A 43 -4.17 8.38 -7.64
CA GLU A 43 -4.30 9.80 -7.94
C GLU A 43 -5.77 10.26 -7.96
N LYS A 44 -6.67 9.43 -8.50
CA LYS A 44 -8.12 9.69 -8.40
C LYS A 44 -8.58 9.69 -6.95
N ALA A 45 -8.14 8.73 -6.15
CA ALA A 45 -8.50 8.67 -4.73
C ALA A 45 -8.12 9.95 -3.99
N LEU A 46 -6.90 10.49 -4.23
CA LEU A 46 -6.45 11.73 -3.61
C LEU A 46 -7.33 12.94 -3.98
N LYS A 47 -7.85 12.99 -5.21
CA LYS A 47 -8.76 14.06 -5.66
C LYS A 47 -10.13 14.00 -5.00
N GLU A 48 -10.60 12.79 -4.68
CA GLU A 48 -11.93 12.57 -4.10
C GLU A 48 -11.99 12.74 -2.58
N ILE A 49 -10.85 12.86 -1.87
CA ILE A 49 -10.80 12.89 -0.41
C ILE A 49 -11.71 13.95 0.20
N TYR A 50 -11.79 15.15 -0.40
CA TYR A 50 -12.52 16.28 0.13
C TYR A 50 -14.00 16.26 -0.26
N ASP A 51 -14.30 15.92 -1.50
CA ASP A 51 -15.66 16.00 -2.03
C ASP A 51 -16.44 14.68 -1.84
N HIS A 52 -15.74 13.55 -1.94
CA HIS A 52 -16.31 12.19 -1.88
C HIS A 52 -15.43 11.22 -1.09
N PRO A 53 -15.34 11.38 0.26
CA PRO A 53 -14.46 10.56 1.10
C PRO A 53 -14.70 9.05 0.97
N ASP A 54 -15.95 8.62 0.80
CA ASP A 54 -16.33 7.23 0.60
C ASP A 54 -15.77 6.68 -0.73
N ILE A 55 -15.82 7.47 -1.80
CA ILE A 55 -15.23 7.09 -3.09
C ILE A 55 -13.70 6.98 -2.97
N ALA A 56 -13.07 7.92 -2.27
CA ALA A 56 -11.62 7.87 -2.02
C ALA A 56 -11.21 6.55 -1.34
N VAL A 57 -11.91 6.11 -0.29
CA VAL A 57 -11.67 4.84 0.39
C VAL A 57 -11.80 3.65 -0.56
N GLY A 58 -12.84 3.63 -1.41
CA GLY A 58 -13.03 2.58 -2.40
C GLY A 58 -11.91 2.51 -3.44
N LEU A 59 -11.44 3.67 -3.91
CA LEU A 59 -10.34 3.77 -4.89
C LEU A 59 -9.00 3.35 -4.28
N ILE A 60 -8.74 3.68 -3.01
CA ILE A 60 -7.53 3.25 -2.30
C ILE A 60 -7.47 1.72 -2.19
N ASN A 61 -8.58 1.07 -1.81
CA ASN A 61 -8.65 -0.39 -1.81
C ASN A 61 -8.32 -0.97 -3.19
N SER A 62 -8.89 -0.39 -4.25
CA SER A 62 -8.66 -0.85 -5.63
C SER A 62 -7.20 -0.62 -6.08
N ALA A 63 -6.56 0.47 -5.65
CA ALA A 63 -5.15 0.72 -5.92
C ALA A 63 -4.25 -0.33 -5.26
N LEU A 64 -4.51 -0.67 -3.99
CA LEU A 64 -3.79 -1.73 -3.26
C LEU A 64 -3.98 -3.11 -3.91
N GLU A 65 -5.21 -3.47 -4.28
CA GLU A 65 -5.47 -4.73 -5.01
C GLU A 65 -4.66 -4.81 -6.31
N SER A 66 -4.58 -3.71 -7.05
CA SER A 66 -3.82 -3.63 -8.31
C SER A 66 -2.33 -3.84 -8.08
N ILE A 67 -1.76 -3.24 -7.02
CA ILE A 67 -0.34 -3.42 -6.65
C ILE A 67 -0.07 -4.88 -6.30
N VAL A 68 -0.87 -5.46 -5.41
CA VAL A 68 -0.67 -6.83 -4.96
C VAL A 68 -0.75 -7.82 -6.12
N LYS A 69 -1.71 -7.62 -7.03
CA LYS A 69 -1.82 -8.43 -8.25
C LYS A 69 -0.63 -8.25 -9.18
N GLU A 70 -0.09 -7.04 -9.29
CA GLU A 70 1.09 -6.76 -10.12
C GLU A 70 2.34 -7.43 -9.56
N LEU A 71 2.59 -7.32 -8.25
CA LEU A 71 3.67 -8.03 -7.57
C LEU A 71 3.55 -9.54 -7.74
N GLY A 72 2.33 -10.09 -7.60
CA GLY A 72 2.06 -11.52 -7.75
C GLY A 72 2.24 -12.08 -9.17
N LYS A 73 2.46 -11.24 -10.20
CA LYS A 73 2.82 -11.71 -11.55
C LYS A 73 4.23 -12.25 -11.63
N ASP A 74 5.10 -11.91 -10.70
CA ASP A 74 6.46 -12.42 -10.65
C ASP A 74 6.46 -13.94 -10.56
N THR A 75 7.19 -14.57 -11.47
CA THR A 75 7.26 -16.04 -11.56
C THR A 75 7.84 -16.69 -10.31
N ARG A 76 8.68 -15.94 -9.57
CA ARG A 76 9.29 -16.38 -8.31
C ARG A 76 8.29 -16.50 -7.16
N LEU A 77 7.13 -15.82 -7.27
CA LEU A 77 6.04 -15.85 -6.28
C LEU A 77 4.92 -16.83 -6.64
N ARG A 78 4.86 -17.30 -7.89
CA ARG A 78 3.72 -18.05 -8.46
C ARG A 78 3.37 -19.35 -7.73
N GLU A 79 4.34 -20.00 -7.13
CA GLU A 79 4.09 -21.28 -6.44
C GLU A 79 3.18 -21.10 -5.21
N HIS A 80 3.19 -19.92 -4.59
CA HIS A 80 2.49 -19.65 -3.35
C HIS A 80 1.48 -18.49 -3.45
N PHE A 81 1.46 -17.75 -4.57
CA PHE A 81 0.58 -16.60 -4.74
C PHE A 81 -0.73 -16.95 -5.44
N GLU A 82 -1.84 -16.72 -4.76
CA GLU A 82 -3.19 -16.83 -5.31
C GLU A 82 -3.68 -15.46 -5.80
N SER A 83 -3.91 -15.32 -7.10
CA SER A 83 -4.34 -14.05 -7.73
C SER A 83 -5.84 -13.76 -7.62
N LYS A 84 -6.61 -14.68 -7.03
CA LYS A 84 -8.07 -14.56 -6.87
C LYS A 84 -8.42 -14.34 -5.41
N GLY A 85 -9.47 -13.57 -5.17
CA GLY A 85 -9.99 -13.29 -3.84
C GLY A 85 -10.14 -11.80 -3.56
N THR A 86 -10.44 -11.49 -2.32
CA THR A 86 -10.57 -10.13 -1.80
C THR A 86 -9.18 -9.50 -1.59
N LEU A 87 -9.13 -8.19 -1.28
CA LEU A 87 -7.86 -7.54 -0.93
C LEU A 87 -7.15 -8.26 0.22
N TYR A 88 -7.90 -8.69 1.23
CA TYR A 88 -7.36 -9.45 2.36
C TYR A 88 -6.72 -10.77 1.93
N ASP A 89 -7.42 -11.55 1.09
CA ASP A 89 -6.91 -12.83 0.59
C ASP A 89 -5.64 -12.64 -0.24
N LEU A 90 -5.64 -11.64 -1.12
CA LEU A 90 -4.50 -11.30 -1.96
C LEU A 90 -3.27 -10.91 -1.14
N ILE A 91 -3.45 -10.05 -0.12
CA ILE A 91 -2.34 -9.63 0.75
C ILE A 91 -1.86 -10.80 1.61
N GLN A 92 -2.76 -11.61 2.15
CA GLN A 92 -2.39 -12.80 2.90
C GLN A 92 -1.54 -13.75 2.05
N SER A 93 -1.96 -13.96 0.80
CA SER A 93 -1.22 -14.79 -0.16
C SER A 93 0.16 -14.19 -0.48
N LEU A 94 0.22 -12.87 -0.73
CA LEU A 94 1.49 -12.17 -0.98
C LEU A 94 2.45 -12.27 0.22
N LEU A 95 1.98 -12.02 1.43
CA LEU A 95 2.81 -12.11 2.64
C LEU A 95 3.36 -13.51 2.87
N LYS A 96 2.58 -14.56 2.57
CA LYS A 96 3.06 -15.95 2.58
C LYS A 96 4.18 -16.15 1.55
N SER A 97 3.97 -15.70 0.31
CA SER A 97 4.93 -15.84 -0.77
C SER A 97 6.22 -15.06 -0.50
N LEU A 98 6.13 -13.96 0.23
CA LEU A 98 7.28 -13.16 0.67
C LEU A 98 7.94 -13.68 1.96
N GLU A 99 7.45 -14.78 2.52
CA GLU A 99 7.91 -15.34 3.81
C GLU A 99 7.78 -14.35 4.98
N LEU A 100 6.88 -13.37 4.87
CA LEU A 100 6.57 -12.42 5.94
C LEU A 100 5.58 -12.98 6.96
N PHE A 101 5.03 -14.15 6.71
CA PHE A 101 4.16 -14.84 7.67
C PHE A 101 5.00 -15.33 8.86
N PRO A 102 4.43 -15.30 10.07
CA PRO A 102 5.16 -15.62 11.28
C PRO A 102 5.73 -17.05 11.21
N SER A 103 7.02 -17.18 10.89
CA SER A 103 7.77 -18.40 11.13
C SER A 103 8.07 -18.53 12.64
N SER A 104 8.42 -19.72 13.10
CA SER A 104 8.82 -19.95 14.50
C SER A 104 10.00 -19.07 14.94
N ASP A 105 10.83 -18.66 13.99
CA ASP A 105 12.15 -18.06 14.25
C ASP A 105 12.13 -16.52 14.32
N VAL A 106 10.97 -15.89 14.12
CA VAL A 106 10.82 -14.44 14.18
C VAL A 106 10.32 -14.00 15.57
N PRO A 107 10.86 -12.91 16.17
CA PRO A 107 10.38 -12.36 17.44
C PRO A 107 8.86 -12.16 17.48
N LEU A 108 8.26 -12.37 18.65
CA LEU A 108 6.81 -12.25 18.85
C LEU A 108 6.29 -10.86 18.45
N GLU A 109 7.06 -9.83 18.71
CA GLU A 109 6.73 -8.44 18.38
C GLU A 109 6.58 -8.25 16.86
N ILE A 110 7.48 -8.83 16.07
CA ILE A 110 7.40 -8.80 14.60
C ILE A 110 6.17 -9.56 14.10
N LYS A 111 5.86 -10.72 14.71
CA LYS A 111 4.62 -11.46 14.41
C LYS A 111 3.38 -10.62 14.68
N ASN A 112 3.36 -9.90 15.80
CA ASN A 112 2.26 -9.03 16.18
C ASN A 112 2.10 -7.86 15.20
N ILE A 113 3.20 -7.26 14.74
CA ILE A 113 3.16 -6.21 13.71
C ILE A 113 2.60 -6.77 12.40
N GLY A 114 3.05 -7.94 11.93
CA GLY A 114 2.53 -8.58 10.73
C GLY A 114 1.02 -8.90 10.82
N SER A 115 0.58 -9.41 11.97
CA SER A 115 -0.85 -9.65 12.23
C SER A 115 -1.65 -8.34 12.25
N GLY A 116 -1.07 -7.27 12.81
CA GLY A 116 -1.65 -5.92 12.80
C GLY A 116 -1.84 -5.38 11.39
N LEU A 117 -0.86 -5.57 10.51
CA LEU A 117 -0.91 -5.18 9.11
C LEU A 117 -2.08 -5.89 8.39
N LEU A 118 -2.22 -7.20 8.54
CA LEU A 118 -3.34 -7.96 7.98
C LEU A 118 -4.69 -7.44 8.49
N LYS A 119 -4.78 -7.13 9.79
CA LYS A 119 -5.99 -6.59 10.40
C LYS A 119 -6.35 -5.22 9.84
N ILE A 120 -5.38 -4.35 9.60
CA ILE A 120 -5.61 -3.05 8.94
C ILE A 120 -6.16 -3.26 7.53
N MET A 121 -5.57 -4.15 6.74
CA MET A 121 -6.01 -4.44 5.38
C MET A 121 -7.44 -4.99 5.34
N LYS A 122 -7.77 -5.91 6.24
CA LYS A 122 -9.15 -6.40 6.38
C LYS A 122 -10.13 -5.27 6.72
N SER A 123 -9.75 -4.37 7.61
CA SER A 123 -10.59 -3.23 7.98
C SER A 123 -10.81 -2.24 6.82
N ILE A 124 -9.80 -2.02 5.97
CA ILE A 124 -9.94 -1.18 4.76
C ILE A 124 -10.90 -1.85 3.75
N GLU A 125 -10.79 -3.15 3.56
CA GLU A 125 -11.72 -3.91 2.71
C GLU A 125 -13.16 -3.85 3.25
N ASP A 126 -13.33 -4.04 4.55
CA ASP A 126 -14.63 -3.99 5.20
C ASP A 126 -15.25 -2.57 5.12
N LEU A 127 -14.44 -1.52 5.29
CA LEU A 127 -14.89 -0.13 5.05
C LEU A 127 -15.41 0.05 3.63
N ARG A 128 -14.65 -0.41 2.61
CA ARG A 128 -15.09 -0.35 1.22
C ARG A 128 -16.41 -1.07 0.99
N SER A 129 -16.55 -2.28 1.52
CA SER A 129 -17.70 -3.13 1.24
C SER A 129 -18.96 -2.72 2.02
N THR A 130 -18.81 -2.10 3.19
CA THR A 130 -19.94 -1.81 4.08
C THR A 130 -20.23 -0.33 4.31
N LYS A 131 -19.29 0.57 3.94
CA LYS A 131 -19.35 2.01 4.29
C LYS A 131 -19.06 2.94 3.11
N THR A 132 -19.12 2.41 1.88
CA THR A 132 -18.99 3.24 0.67
C THR A 132 -20.13 2.93 -0.31
N LYS A 133 -20.45 3.87 -1.20
CA LYS A 133 -21.50 3.71 -2.23
C LYS A 133 -21.14 2.67 -3.30
N MET A 134 -19.95 2.12 -3.27
CA MET A 134 -19.44 1.19 -4.29
C MET A 134 -20.23 -0.13 -4.37
N HIS A 135 -21.08 -0.45 -3.39
CA HIS A 135 -21.87 -1.68 -3.30
C HIS A 135 -23.38 -1.47 -3.11
N GLY A 136 -23.91 -0.30 -3.51
CA GLY A 136 -25.36 -0.08 -3.54
C GLY A 136 -26.02 -0.08 -2.14
N LEU A 137 -25.38 0.55 -1.17
CA LEU A 137 -25.92 0.75 0.18
C LEU A 137 -27.20 1.57 0.16
N SER A 138 -28.08 1.34 1.14
CA SER A 138 -29.26 2.16 1.36
C SER A 138 -28.89 3.51 1.96
N SER A 139 -29.81 4.49 1.89
CA SER A 139 -29.60 5.85 2.45
C SER A 139 -29.48 5.87 3.97
N GLU A 140 -29.83 4.79 4.65
CA GLU A 140 -29.77 4.66 6.11
C GLU A 140 -28.43 4.09 6.61
N ASP A 141 -27.61 3.53 5.71
CA ASP A 141 -26.32 2.96 6.07
C ASP A 141 -25.30 4.06 6.34
N TYR A 142 -24.46 3.85 7.38
CA TYR A 142 -23.35 4.74 7.65
C TYR A 142 -22.35 4.72 6.49
N MET A 143 -22.02 5.90 5.98
CA MET A 143 -20.98 6.10 4.99
C MET A 143 -19.82 6.90 5.55
N VAL A 144 -18.62 6.70 5.00
CA VAL A 144 -17.46 7.53 5.32
C VAL A 144 -17.67 8.91 4.67
N THR A 145 -18.11 9.88 5.46
CA THR A 145 -18.32 11.28 5.01
C THR A 145 -17.28 12.24 5.57
N ASP A 146 -16.49 11.79 6.52
CA ASP A 146 -15.47 12.60 7.18
C ASP A 146 -14.14 12.51 6.39
N THR A 147 -13.68 13.66 5.91
CA THR A 147 -12.41 13.83 5.19
C THR A 147 -11.21 13.36 6.02
N LEU A 148 -11.19 13.62 7.33
CA LEU A 148 -10.10 13.20 8.21
C LEU A 148 -9.99 11.68 8.29
N LEU A 149 -11.13 10.98 8.33
CA LEU A 149 -11.15 9.52 8.32
C LEU A 149 -10.65 8.96 6.97
N ALA A 150 -11.07 9.58 5.87
CA ALA A 150 -10.56 9.19 4.55
C ALA A 150 -9.05 9.43 4.43
N GLN A 151 -8.54 10.57 4.89
CA GLN A 151 -7.09 10.85 4.95
C GLN A 151 -6.35 9.84 5.80
N PHE A 152 -6.90 9.44 6.96
CA PHE A 152 -6.32 8.40 7.81
C PHE A 152 -6.18 7.06 7.06
N VAL A 153 -7.23 6.64 6.35
CA VAL A 153 -7.21 5.41 5.53
C VAL A 153 -6.17 5.51 4.41
N VAL A 154 -6.09 6.66 3.72
CA VAL A 154 -5.09 6.90 2.66
C VAL A 154 -3.67 6.82 3.21
N ASN A 155 -3.39 7.45 4.35
CA ASN A 155 -2.06 7.42 4.98
C ASN A 155 -1.67 5.99 5.39
N ALA A 156 -2.56 5.26 6.06
CA ALA A 156 -2.33 3.87 6.47
C ALA A 156 -2.05 2.98 5.25
N SER A 157 -2.87 3.10 4.21
CA SER A 157 -2.73 2.35 2.95
C SER A 157 -1.41 2.65 2.23
N SER A 158 -1.01 3.92 2.20
CA SER A 158 0.24 4.36 1.57
C SER A 158 1.45 3.77 2.29
N THR A 159 1.45 3.80 3.61
CA THR A 159 2.52 3.20 4.43
C THR A 159 2.65 1.71 4.18
N ILE A 160 1.53 0.99 4.15
CA ILE A 160 1.53 -0.46 3.92
C ILE A 160 1.92 -0.78 2.48
N GLY A 161 1.39 -0.04 1.50
CA GLY A 161 1.74 -0.22 0.10
C GLY A 161 3.23 -0.05 -0.16
N LEU A 162 3.85 1.01 0.40
CA LEU A 162 5.29 1.22 0.35
C LEU A 162 6.06 0.07 0.98
N PHE A 163 5.65 -0.36 2.16
CA PHE A 163 6.30 -1.48 2.85
C PHE A 163 6.29 -2.74 1.99
N LEU A 164 5.14 -3.11 1.42
CA LEU A 164 5.01 -4.29 0.56
C LEU A 164 5.90 -4.21 -0.69
N ILE A 165 5.92 -3.06 -1.37
CA ILE A 165 6.74 -2.84 -2.57
C ILE A 165 8.23 -2.91 -2.22
N ASN A 166 8.67 -2.22 -1.16
CA ASN A 166 10.06 -2.17 -0.75
C ASN A 166 10.54 -3.54 -0.29
N TYR A 167 9.73 -4.26 0.50
CA TYR A 167 10.08 -5.61 0.93
C TYR A 167 10.17 -6.58 -0.25
N TYR A 168 9.22 -6.49 -1.20
CA TYR A 168 9.30 -7.27 -2.44
C TYR A 168 10.60 -6.97 -3.21
N LYS A 169 10.94 -5.71 -3.44
CA LYS A 169 12.17 -5.31 -4.14
C LYS A 169 13.43 -5.80 -3.43
N PHE A 170 13.44 -5.74 -2.10
CA PHE A 170 14.54 -6.25 -1.29
C PHE A 170 14.68 -7.77 -1.42
N ARG A 171 13.58 -8.50 -1.32
CA ARG A 171 13.59 -9.97 -1.38
C ARG A 171 13.81 -10.52 -2.79
N TYR A 172 13.33 -9.80 -3.79
CA TYR A 172 13.38 -10.20 -5.21
C TYR A 172 13.93 -9.07 -6.08
N PRO A 173 15.22 -8.74 -5.96
CA PRO A 173 15.82 -7.69 -6.78
C PRO A 173 15.71 -8.04 -8.28
N PRO A 174 15.65 -7.01 -9.17
CA PRO A 174 15.71 -7.22 -10.60
C PRO A 174 16.97 -8.01 -11.01
N ALA A 175 16.82 -8.94 -11.94
CA ALA A 175 17.95 -9.70 -12.47
C ALA A 175 18.97 -8.73 -13.09
N GLY A 176 20.16 -8.63 -12.52
CA GLY A 176 21.24 -7.74 -12.95
C GLY A 176 21.91 -6.90 -11.86
N ASN A 177 21.36 -6.88 -10.64
CA ASN A 177 21.96 -6.18 -9.49
C ASN A 177 22.55 -7.15 -8.44
N ASP A 178 23.26 -8.18 -8.87
CA ASP A 178 23.92 -9.16 -7.96
C ASP A 178 25.12 -8.57 -7.15
N THR A 179 25.24 -7.24 -7.05
CA THR A 179 26.46 -6.63 -6.48
C THR A 179 26.30 -6.09 -5.06
N LEU A 180 25.22 -6.31 -4.33
CA LEU A 180 25.07 -5.81 -2.95
C LEU A 180 24.38 -6.79 -2.00
N LEU A 181 24.77 -8.06 -2.00
CA LEU A 181 24.58 -8.94 -0.84
C LEU A 181 25.92 -9.08 -0.11
N THR A 182 26.51 -7.98 0.33
CA THR A 182 27.53 -7.98 1.38
C THR A 182 26.85 -7.62 2.70
N ASP A 183 27.20 -8.37 3.70
CA ASP A 183 26.80 -8.49 5.11
C ASP A 183 26.52 -7.22 5.94
N ASP A 184 26.09 -6.13 5.36
CA ASP A 184 25.75 -4.90 6.10
C ASP A 184 24.23 -4.71 6.18
N LEU A 185 23.58 -5.51 7.03
CA LEU A 185 22.26 -5.16 7.56
C LEU A 185 22.47 -4.06 8.61
N PRO A 186 21.80 -2.89 8.46
CA PRO A 186 21.89 -1.81 9.45
C PRO A 186 20.92 -2.04 10.63
N PHE A 187 21.04 -3.19 11.31
CA PHE A 187 20.37 -3.44 12.59
C PHE A 187 21.29 -4.27 13.49
#